data_0ffaa6bd0ce0d0a588b6103be052cf02
#
_entry.id   0ffaa6bd0ce0d0a588b6103be052cf02
#
_cell.length_a   1.000
_cell.length_b   1.000
_cell.length_c   1.000
_cell.angle_alpha   90.00
_cell.angle_beta   90.00
_cell.angle_gamma   90.00
#
_symmetry.space_group_name_H-M   'P 1'
#
loop_
_entity.id
_entity.type
_entity.pdbx_description
1 polymer ?
#
loop_
_entity_poly.entity_id
_entity_poly.type
_entity_poly.pdbx_seq_one_letter_code
_entity_poly.pdbx_strand_id
1 'polypeptide(L)'
;MRTDTDQKRLMVLWGILALAFLLRVVGIGFGLPHVYHQDEPVVVNHTLAIGARGWNPHFFVLPPFSIYFLFLAYAVYFVAGKSLGIFSDASSFGTAFLSDPTAFYLIGRFFLGVAFGVLAVYWLYRVARRHFNEKTAVYSALFFSVCYLHASQSHYIYADIPLVFFLVAMFGSFLDLYEEPEPKTRIAFAVFTGLAVSAKYTAAYFLPVDFLFYLFGQKKEPFSQKLVSFLTVGIISLAVFAVVAPYTFLSWHEFYSQIHAQTGAEGFLGVVYHLRYSLANGVGWPVILLAAAGIYAMMFFYRFKARLILALCLFYYGINIFFSQPFTRYMLPLAPLLCLAAAFGWGVIGQGVGTFVRRAVLMLILLGSVLPVLYLDILFLRKDTRDVCQNWIDKNIQPGSVLVRDSAFWTPHLMQTPEQIENKYGMRGADDPAKHKRLDLMKQIAKNGTTYNLFTFSEAKDDADAGFLFQKPLLPINEAALKNINAQYLIIGYSSNEVKAWDLKDQLLAAGKLELVASFSPYRTSDKKKEQVDKFSCTAAPDDLVELFRRQRLGPYLEIFQVKS
;
A
#
# COMPACT_ATOMS: atom_id res chain seq x y z
N MET A 1 -2.31 10.12 42.39
CA MET A 1 -1.98 11.38 41.64
C MET A 1 -0.84 11.08 40.68
N ARG A 2 -0.98 11.39 39.39
CA ARG A 2 0.13 11.30 38.42
C ARG A 2 1.12 12.43 38.72
N THR A 3 2.41 12.12 38.71
CA THR A 3 3.45 13.15 38.93
C THR A 3 3.49 14.12 37.76
N ASP A 4 3.96 15.37 37.99
CA ASP A 4 4.15 16.40 36.93
C ASP A 4 5.01 15.88 35.77
N THR A 5 5.99 15.03 36.09
CA THR A 5 6.85 14.34 35.12
C THR A 5 6.06 13.37 34.23
N ASP A 6 5.09 12.64 34.79
CA ASP A 6 4.26 11.71 34.02
C ASP A 6 3.28 12.46 33.09
N GLN A 7 2.78 13.61 33.54
CA GLN A 7 1.91 14.46 32.71
C GLN A 7 2.68 15.04 31.51
N LYS A 8 3.89 15.54 31.70
CA LYS A 8 4.76 16.03 30.61
C LYS A 8 5.09 14.94 29.58
N ARG A 9 5.40 13.73 30.05
CA ARG A 9 5.64 12.58 29.17
C ARG A 9 4.43 12.22 28.32
N LEU A 10 3.25 12.18 28.93
CA LEU A 10 1.99 11.94 28.22
C LEU A 10 1.71 13.02 27.17
N MET A 11 1.92 14.29 27.49
CA MET A 11 1.77 15.38 26.51
C MET A 11 2.70 15.22 25.32
N VAL A 12 3.96 14.86 25.53
CA VAL A 12 4.92 14.59 24.44
C VAL A 12 4.46 13.43 23.57
N LEU A 13 4.02 12.32 24.19
CA LEU A 13 3.51 11.16 23.44
C LEU A 13 2.27 11.54 22.61
N TRP A 14 1.30 12.23 23.20
CA TRP A 14 0.11 12.68 22.47
C TRP A 14 0.46 13.62 21.32
N GLY A 15 1.45 14.52 21.51
CA GLY A 15 1.96 15.36 20.43
C GLY A 15 2.55 14.56 19.27
N ILE A 16 3.33 13.50 19.56
CA ILE A 16 3.89 12.62 18.54
C ILE A 16 2.77 11.82 17.82
N LEU A 17 1.79 11.32 18.56
CA LEU A 17 0.66 10.58 17.97
C LEU A 17 -0.24 11.49 17.13
N ALA A 18 -0.46 12.74 17.55
CA ALA A 18 -1.18 13.73 16.77
C ALA A 18 -0.42 14.07 15.48
N LEU A 19 0.90 14.25 15.54
CA LEU A 19 1.74 14.41 14.35
C LEU A 19 1.64 13.20 13.43
N ALA A 20 1.77 12.00 13.98
CA ALA A 20 1.64 10.75 13.21
C ALA A 20 0.27 10.64 12.54
N PHE A 21 -0.80 11.02 13.23
CA PHE A 21 -2.16 11.04 12.70
C PHE A 21 -2.30 12.07 11.56
N LEU A 22 -1.86 13.29 11.76
CA LEU A 22 -1.96 14.35 10.76
C LEU A 22 -1.23 13.99 9.47
N LEU A 23 0.00 13.49 9.57
CA LEU A 23 0.81 13.05 8.41
C LEU A 23 0.26 11.80 7.70
N ARG A 24 -0.85 11.23 8.13
CA ARG A 24 -1.48 10.05 7.51
C ARG A 24 -2.93 10.30 7.11
N VAL A 25 -3.58 11.29 7.70
CA VAL A 25 -4.97 11.60 7.38
C VAL A 25 -5.11 12.72 6.37
N VAL A 26 -4.14 13.63 6.31
CA VAL A 26 -4.14 14.71 5.30
C VAL A 26 -3.99 14.09 3.91
N GLY A 27 -4.90 14.45 3.02
CA GLY A 27 -4.92 13.90 1.66
C GLY A 27 -5.49 12.49 1.52
N ILE A 28 -6.06 11.89 2.57
CA ILE A 28 -6.66 10.54 2.53
C ILE A 28 -7.71 10.36 1.42
N GLY A 29 -8.36 11.44 0.98
CA GLY A 29 -9.33 11.46 -0.10
C GLY A 29 -8.74 11.55 -1.51
N PHE A 30 -7.41 11.43 -1.67
CA PHE A 30 -6.77 11.59 -2.97
C PHE A 30 -7.37 10.65 -4.03
N GLY A 31 -7.55 11.17 -5.25
CA GLY A 31 -8.03 10.42 -6.39
C GLY A 31 -9.48 9.92 -6.30
N LEU A 32 -10.23 10.23 -5.23
CA LEU A 32 -11.64 9.83 -5.13
C LEU A 32 -12.55 10.81 -5.90
N PRO A 33 -13.63 10.32 -6.48
CA PRO A 33 -14.16 8.95 -6.48
C PRO A 33 -13.41 7.96 -7.38
N HIS A 34 -12.47 8.43 -8.23
CA HIS A 34 -11.64 7.58 -9.08
C HIS A 34 -10.48 7.01 -8.25
N VAL A 35 -10.30 5.70 -8.25
CA VAL A 35 -9.29 5.03 -7.44
C VAL A 35 -8.04 4.82 -8.26
N TYR A 36 -6.94 5.51 -7.91
CA TYR A 36 -5.71 5.49 -8.70
C TYR A 36 -4.62 4.56 -8.16
N HIS A 37 -4.79 3.98 -6.99
CA HIS A 37 -3.89 2.95 -6.49
C HIS A 37 -4.36 1.57 -6.95
N GLN A 38 -3.49 0.81 -7.64
CA GLN A 38 -3.85 -0.45 -8.30
C GLN A 38 -4.34 -1.54 -7.34
N ASP A 39 -3.78 -1.59 -6.14
CA ASP A 39 -4.05 -2.67 -5.18
C ASP A 39 -5.29 -2.42 -4.31
N GLU A 40 -5.74 -1.17 -4.15
CA GLU A 40 -6.91 -0.86 -3.31
C GLU A 40 -8.20 -1.53 -3.79
N PRO A 41 -8.53 -1.48 -5.12
CA PRO A 41 -9.72 -2.15 -5.63
C PRO A 41 -9.72 -3.65 -5.38
N VAL A 42 -8.55 -4.28 -5.32
CA VAL A 42 -8.45 -5.72 -5.04
C VAL A 42 -9.02 -6.02 -3.65
N VAL A 43 -8.54 -5.33 -2.63
CA VAL A 43 -9.01 -5.55 -1.24
C VAL A 43 -10.48 -5.19 -1.10
N VAL A 44 -10.90 -4.01 -1.61
CA VAL A 44 -12.28 -3.52 -1.48
C VAL A 44 -13.29 -4.43 -2.19
N ASN A 45 -12.97 -4.86 -3.42
CA ASN A 45 -13.89 -5.71 -4.19
C ASN A 45 -14.06 -7.10 -3.58
N HIS A 46 -12.96 -7.73 -3.12
CA HIS A 46 -13.07 -9.02 -2.43
C HIS A 46 -13.80 -8.87 -1.08
N THR A 47 -13.63 -7.76 -0.38
CA THR A 47 -14.40 -7.45 0.84
C THR A 47 -15.90 -7.38 0.57
N LEU A 48 -16.31 -6.65 -0.45
CA LEU A 48 -17.73 -6.52 -0.81
C LEU A 48 -18.31 -7.83 -1.35
N ALA A 49 -17.48 -8.63 -2.03
CA ALA A 49 -17.89 -9.94 -2.52
C ALA A 49 -18.25 -10.93 -1.40
N ILE A 50 -17.63 -10.84 -0.22
CA ILE A 50 -18.00 -11.63 0.98
C ILE A 50 -19.48 -11.42 1.34
N GLY A 51 -19.94 -10.18 1.35
CA GLY A 51 -21.35 -9.89 1.65
C GLY A 51 -22.36 -10.42 0.61
N ALA A 52 -21.90 -10.67 -0.62
CA ALA A 52 -22.75 -11.11 -1.74
C ALA A 52 -22.63 -12.61 -2.06
N ARG A 53 -21.49 -13.25 -1.79
CA ARG A 53 -21.14 -14.60 -2.27
C ARG A 53 -20.73 -15.59 -1.17
N GLY A 54 -20.76 -15.19 0.10
CA GLY A 54 -20.32 -16.01 1.24
C GLY A 54 -18.91 -15.66 1.70
N TRP A 55 -18.45 -16.39 2.72
CA TRP A 55 -17.25 -16.03 3.49
C TRP A 55 -15.92 -16.35 2.80
N ASN A 56 -15.90 -17.14 1.71
CA ASN A 56 -14.68 -17.40 0.96
C ASN A 56 -14.29 -16.15 0.15
N PRO A 57 -13.10 -15.55 0.38
CA PRO A 57 -12.66 -14.39 -0.37
C PRO A 57 -12.23 -14.73 -1.81
N HIS A 58 -11.96 -16.01 -2.14
CA HIS A 58 -11.42 -16.46 -3.42
C HIS A 58 -10.16 -15.69 -3.86
N PHE A 59 -9.41 -15.20 -2.88
CA PHE A 59 -8.19 -14.42 -3.10
C PHE A 59 -7.20 -14.72 -1.97
N PHE A 60 -6.09 -15.38 -2.33
CA PHE A 60 -5.07 -15.86 -1.39
C PHE A 60 -3.66 -15.36 -1.71
N VAL A 61 -3.51 -14.47 -2.69
CA VAL A 61 -2.24 -13.77 -2.97
C VAL A 61 -1.75 -13.01 -1.75
N LEU A 62 -2.68 -12.47 -0.97
CA LEU A 62 -2.49 -11.94 0.36
C LEU A 62 -3.36 -12.71 1.36
N PRO A 63 -2.90 -12.89 2.62
CA PRO A 63 -3.78 -13.42 3.65
C PRO A 63 -5.00 -12.51 3.84
N PRO A 64 -6.18 -13.09 4.12
CA PRO A 64 -7.43 -12.35 4.07
C PRO A 64 -7.72 -11.47 5.30
N PHE A 65 -6.77 -11.24 6.22
CA PHE A 65 -6.98 -10.38 7.39
C PHE A 65 -7.57 -9.01 7.00
N SER A 66 -6.93 -8.32 6.03
CA SER A 66 -7.38 -6.99 5.61
C SER A 66 -8.78 -7.03 5.01
N ILE A 67 -9.13 -8.10 4.29
CA ILE A 67 -10.45 -8.30 3.69
C ILE A 67 -11.51 -8.48 4.78
N TYR A 68 -11.29 -9.38 5.75
CA TYR A 68 -12.25 -9.62 6.82
C TYR A 68 -12.36 -8.44 7.79
N PHE A 69 -11.23 -7.80 8.11
CA PHE A 69 -11.25 -6.61 8.95
C PHE A 69 -12.05 -5.47 8.29
N LEU A 70 -11.83 -5.23 7.00
CA LEU A 70 -12.56 -4.22 6.25
C LEU A 70 -14.05 -4.59 6.10
N PHE A 71 -14.36 -5.89 5.95
CA PHE A 71 -15.76 -6.37 5.95
C PHE A 71 -16.47 -6.00 7.26
N LEU A 72 -15.83 -6.18 8.40
CA LEU A 72 -16.40 -5.77 9.69
C LEU A 72 -16.63 -4.25 9.74
N ALA A 73 -15.68 -3.44 9.25
CA ALA A 73 -15.85 -1.99 9.18
C ALA A 73 -17.02 -1.59 8.26
N TYR A 74 -17.18 -2.26 7.11
CA TYR A 74 -18.32 -2.04 6.21
C TYR A 74 -19.64 -2.53 6.80
N ALA A 75 -19.64 -3.61 7.56
CA ALA A 75 -20.84 -4.07 8.28
C ALA A 75 -21.31 -3.03 9.31
N VAL A 76 -20.36 -2.44 10.06
CA VAL A 76 -20.68 -1.33 10.98
C VAL A 76 -21.23 -0.12 10.22
N TYR A 77 -20.61 0.25 9.08
CA TYR A 77 -21.07 1.34 8.23
C TYR A 77 -22.47 1.09 7.67
N PHE A 78 -22.74 -0.14 7.21
CA PHE A 78 -24.06 -0.54 6.74
C PHE A 78 -25.12 -0.46 7.84
N VAL A 79 -24.84 -1.02 9.04
CA VAL A 79 -25.78 -1.01 10.16
C VAL A 79 -26.06 0.42 10.62
N ALA A 80 -25.04 1.25 10.78
CA ALA A 80 -25.19 2.65 11.14
C ALA A 80 -25.99 3.43 10.07
N GLY A 81 -25.65 3.25 8.79
CA GLY A 81 -26.36 3.89 7.69
C GLY A 81 -27.81 3.45 7.56
N LYS A 82 -28.11 2.16 7.83
CA LYS A 82 -29.50 1.66 7.89
C LYS A 82 -30.27 2.29 9.05
N SER A 83 -29.65 2.40 10.22
CA SER A 83 -30.28 3.03 11.40
C SER A 83 -30.57 4.53 11.19
N LEU A 84 -29.75 5.20 10.35
CA LEU A 84 -29.92 6.61 9.98
C LEU A 84 -30.81 6.80 8.73
N GLY A 85 -31.35 5.73 8.13
CA GLY A 85 -32.18 5.80 6.93
C GLY A 85 -31.43 6.07 5.62
N ILE A 86 -30.07 5.97 5.63
CA ILE A 86 -29.23 6.15 4.44
C ILE A 86 -29.32 4.92 3.52
N PHE A 87 -29.38 3.73 4.10
CA PHE A 87 -29.51 2.45 3.38
C PHE A 87 -30.81 1.76 3.80
N SER A 88 -31.59 1.31 2.83
CA SER A 88 -32.78 0.48 3.09
C SER A 88 -32.42 -0.99 3.29
N ASP A 89 -31.48 -1.48 2.46
CA ASP A 89 -31.08 -2.89 2.39
C ASP A 89 -29.65 -3.05 1.81
N ALA A 90 -29.19 -4.28 1.71
CA ALA A 90 -27.87 -4.58 1.14
C ALA A 90 -27.76 -4.17 -0.35
N SER A 91 -28.89 -4.11 -1.07
CA SER A 91 -28.90 -3.66 -2.45
C SER A 91 -28.61 -2.16 -2.59
N SER A 92 -29.26 -1.34 -1.75
CA SER A 92 -29.00 0.12 -1.71
C SER A 92 -27.58 0.43 -1.28
N PHE A 93 -26.99 -0.40 -0.38
CA PHE A 93 -25.57 -0.32 -0.01
C PHE A 93 -24.64 -0.61 -1.19
N GLY A 94 -24.91 -1.67 -1.96
CA GLY A 94 -24.17 -1.99 -3.19
C GLY A 94 -24.34 -0.94 -4.27
N THR A 95 -25.54 -0.35 -4.39
CA THR A 95 -25.82 0.78 -5.29
C THR A 95 -24.98 2.00 -4.93
N ALA A 96 -24.92 2.35 -3.64
CA ALA A 96 -24.10 3.47 -3.17
C ALA A 96 -22.62 3.29 -3.54
N PHE A 97 -22.08 2.09 -3.37
CA PHE A 97 -20.70 1.78 -3.77
C PHE A 97 -20.47 1.96 -5.27
N LEU A 98 -21.39 1.50 -6.12
CA LEU A 98 -21.24 1.60 -7.57
C LEU A 98 -21.45 3.02 -8.10
N SER A 99 -22.26 3.83 -7.42
CA SER A 99 -22.52 5.22 -7.79
C SER A 99 -21.40 6.16 -7.33
N ASP A 100 -20.96 6.02 -6.09
CA ASP A 100 -19.86 6.77 -5.50
C ASP A 100 -19.13 5.95 -4.43
N PRO A 101 -17.98 5.35 -4.73
CA PRO A 101 -17.23 4.52 -3.81
C PRO A 101 -16.48 5.30 -2.72
N THR A 102 -16.53 6.64 -2.73
CA THR A 102 -15.73 7.53 -1.87
C THR A 102 -15.76 7.13 -0.40
N ALA A 103 -16.94 6.95 0.18
CA ALA A 103 -17.09 6.58 1.60
C ALA A 103 -16.41 5.24 1.94
N PHE A 104 -16.52 4.26 1.03
CA PHE A 104 -15.93 2.93 1.22
C PHE A 104 -14.39 2.99 1.24
N TYR A 105 -13.81 3.74 0.30
CA TYR A 105 -12.36 3.92 0.27
C TYR A 105 -11.85 4.76 1.44
N LEU A 106 -12.57 5.80 1.86
CA LEU A 106 -12.20 6.57 3.05
C LEU A 106 -12.19 5.71 4.32
N ILE A 107 -13.20 4.86 4.50
CA ILE A 107 -13.26 3.90 5.63
C ILE A 107 -12.07 2.95 5.57
N GLY A 108 -11.80 2.36 4.42
CA GLY A 108 -10.68 1.43 4.25
C GLY A 108 -9.32 2.07 4.51
N ARG A 109 -9.05 3.24 3.92
CA ARG A 109 -7.81 4.01 4.12
C ARG A 109 -7.64 4.45 5.58
N PHE A 110 -8.74 4.91 6.20
CA PHE A 110 -8.70 5.30 7.60
C PHE A 110 -8.33 4.14 8.52
N PHE A 111 -9.01 3.00 8.41
CA PHE A 111 -8.78 1.89 9.33
C PHE A 111 -7.50 1.12 9.02
N LEU A 112 -7.29 0.67 7.77
CA LEU A 112 -6.11 -0.13 7.39
C LEU A 112 -4.83 0.70 7.27
N GLY A 113 -4.94 1.97 6.90
CA GLY A 113 -3.81 2.87 6.76
C GLY A 113 -3.56 3.72 8.01
N VAL A 114 -4.42 4.72 8.24
CA VAL A 114 -4.20 5.75 9.27
C VAL A 114 -4.22 5.14 10.68
N ALA A 115 -5.25 4.40 11.05
CA ALA A 115 -5.42 3.88 12.41
C ALA A 115 -4.32 2.86 12.76
N PHE A 116 -4.09 1.84 11.92
CA PHE A 116 -2.99 0.90 12.13
C PHE A 116 -1.63 1.59 12.08
N GLY A 117 -1.44 2.61 11.24
CA GLY A 117 -0.22 3.40 11.16
C GLY A 117 0.09 4.15 12.47
N VAL A 118 -0.90 4.80 13.07
CA VAL A 118 -0.75 5.48 14.37
C VAL A 118 -0.56 4.46 15.49
N LEU A 119 -1.30 3.35 15.47
CA LEU A 119 -1.13 2.27 16.44
C LEU A 119 0.27 1.66 16.39
N ALA A 120 0.88 1.53 15.20
CA ALA A 120 2.26 1.05 15.06
C ALA A 120 3.27 1.99 15.72
N VAL A 121 3.11 3.32 15.57
CA VAL A 121 3.93 4.33 16.25
C VAL A 121 3.78 4.22 17.78
N TYR A 122 2.55 4.12 18.27
CA TYR A 122 2.27 3.95 19.70
C TYR A 122 2.87 2.66 20.25
N TRP A 123 2.72 1.54 19.51
CA TRP A 123 3.23 0.25 19.96
C TRP A 123 4.75 0.22 19.97
N LEU A 124 5.42 0.85 19.00
CA LEU A 124 6.88 1.00 19.00
C LEU A 124 7.38 1.80 20.22
N TYR A 125 6.66 2.90 20.57
CA TYR A 125 6.94 3.61 21.82
C TYR A 125 6.85 2.69 23.03
N ARG A 126 5.79 1.88 23.14
CA ARG A 126 5.60 0.94 24.26
C ARG A 126 6.72 -0.11 24.36
N VAL A 127 7.07 -0.73 23.23
CA VAL A 127 8.15 -1.72 23.14
C VAL A 127 9.48 -1.09 23.53
N ALA A 128 9.81 0.08 22.97
CA ALA A 128 11.05 0.77 23.27
C ALA A 128 11.13 1.22 24.75
N ARG A 129 10.02 1.66 25.33
CA ARG A 129 9.93 2.05 26.74
C ARG A 129 10.15 0.84 27.67
N ARG A 130 9.56 -0.29 27.34
CA ARG A 130 9.63 -1.50 28.17
C ARG A 130 11.01 -2.15 28.14
N HIS A 131 11.62 -2.25 26.96
CA HIS A 131 12.83 -3.04 26.77
C HIS A 131 14.13 -2.22 26.71
N PHE A 132 14.04 -0.89 26.64
CA PHE A 132 15.19 0.01 26.60
C PHE A 132 15.04 1.11 27.67
N ASN A 133 14.61 2.31 27.27
CA ASN A 133 14.38 3.43 28.18
C ASN A 133 13.43 4.48 27.56
N GLU A 134 12.99 5.41 28.39
CA GLU A 134 12.05 6.47 28.01
C GLU A 134 12.56 7.35 26.86
N LYS A 135 13.85 7.72 26.86
CA LYS A 135 14.43 8.56 25.79
C LYS A 135 14.41 7.82 24.47
N THR A 136 14.82 6.56 24.44
CA THR A 136 14.74 5.70 23.26
C THR A 136 13.30 5.58 22.77
N ALA A 137 12.33 5.42 23.68
CA ALA A 137 10.93 5.30 23.32
C ALA A 137 10.39 6.55 22.61
N VAL A 138 10.64 7.74 23.16
CA VAL A 138 10.20 9.02 22.60
C VAL A 138 10.82 9.23 21.20
N TYR A 139 12.13 9.04 21.05
CA TYR A 139 12.80 9.24 19.77
C TYR A 139 12.42 8.17 18.75
N SER A 140 12.18 6.92 19.15
CA SER A 140 11.71 5.86 18.24
C SER A 140 10.35 6.22 17.65
N ALA A 141 9.41 6.62 18.49
CA ALA A 141 8.09 7.06 18.05
C ALA A 141 8.18 8.31 17.17
N LEU A 142 9.04 9.26 17.50
CA LEU A 142 9.23 10.50 16.74
C LEU A 142 9.80 10.21 15.34
N PHE A 143 10.91 9.46 15.23
CA PHE A 143 11.49 9.10 13.94
C PHE A 143 10.52 8.27 13.09
N PHE A 144 9.80 7.34 13.72
CA PHE A 144 8.85 6.49 13.00
C PHE A 144 7.59 7.26 12.58
N SER A 145 7.16 8.26 13.35
CA SER A 145 6.00 9.11 13.00
C SER A 145 6.23 9.88 11.69
N VAL A 146 7.47 10.34 11.44
CA VAL A 146 7.88 11.11 10.27
C VAL A 146 8.57 10.28 9.18
N CYS A 147 8.64 8.96 9.32
CA CYS A 147 9.24 8.06 8.32
C CYS A 147 8.42 8.09 7.03
N TYR A 148 9.02 8.59 5.92
CA TYR A 148 8.33 8.76 4.64
C TYR A 148 7.72 7.47 4.13
N LEU A 149 8.47 6.35 4.14
CA LEU A 149 7.98 5.05 3.68
C LEU A 149 6.73 4.61 4.44
N HIS A 150 6.71 4.77 5.77
CA HIS A 150 5.57 4.36 6.56
C HIS A 150 4.38 5.34 6.43
N ALA A 151 4.65 6.64 6.41
CA ALA A 151 3.60 7.64 6.26
C ALA A 151 2.93 7.57 4.89
N SER A 152 3.70 7.46 3.79
CA SER A 152 3.15 7.35 2.43
C SER A 152 2.29 6.10 2.25
N GLN A 153 2.75 4.93 2.73
CA GLN A 153 1.99 3.68 2.65
C GLN A 153 0.73 3.66 3.53
N SER A 154 0.67 4.54 4.54
CA SER A 154 -0.53 4.67 5.40
C SER A 154 -1.72 5.37 4.72
N HIS A 155 -1.57 5.85 3.49
CA HIS A 155 -2.67 6.43 2.72
C HIS A 155 -3.47 5.42 1.89
N TYR A 156 -3.05 4.13 1.88
CA TYR A 156 -3.62 3.11 1.00
C TYR A 156 -4.32 1.99 1.76
N ILE A 157 -5.30 1.36 1.09
CA ILE A 157 -5.95 0.14 1.57
C ILE A 157 -5.09 -1.05 1.15
N TYR A 158 -4.17 -1.47 2.03
CA TYR A 158 -3.34 -2.64 1.77
C TYR A 158 -2.90 -3.35 3.06
N ALA A 159 -2.23 -4.49 2.91
CA ALA A 159 -1.83 -5.35 4.03
C ALA A 159 -0.58 -4.86 4.79
N ASP A 160 0.20 -3.95 4.19
CA ASP A 160 1.54 -3.60 4.69
C ASP A 160 1.52 -2.86 6.02
N ILE A 161 0.58 -1.94 6.24
CA ILE A 161 0.51 -1.18 7.49
C ILE A 161 0.00 -2.02 8.66
N PRO A 162 -1.06 -2.84 8.53
CA PRO A 162 -1.42 -3.83 9.54
C PRO A 162 -0.28 -4.81 9.85
N LEU A 163 0.46 -5.28 8.82
CA LEU A 163 1.65 -6.11 9.01
C LEU A 163 2.66 -5.44 9.94
N VAL A 164 3.02 -4.18 9.68
CA VAL A 164 4.01 -3.45 10.49
C VAL A 164 3.57 -3.32 11.94
N PHE A 165 2.31 -3.01 12.19
CA PHE A 165 1.77 -2.98 13.54
C PHE A 165 1.93 -4.32 14.27
N PHE A 166 1.51 -5.41 13.62
CA PHE A 166 1.64 -6.74 14.22
C PHE A 166 3.09 -7.20 14.36
N LEU A 167 3.99 -6.83 13.44
CA LEU A 167 5.42 -7.13 13.57
C LEU A 167 6.07 -6.39 14.73
N VAL A 168 5.72 -5.14 14.99
CA VAL A 168 6.20 -4.41 16.18
C VAL A 168 5.67 -5.07 17.46
N ALA A 169 4.41 -5.50 17.48
CA ALA A 169 3.84 -6.21 18.60
C ALA A 169 4.46 -7.60 18.80
N MET A 170 4.71 -8.33 17.72
CA MET A 170 5.43 -9.60 17.69
C MET A 170 6.85 -9.45 18.23
N PHE A 171 7.61 -8.46 17.75
CA PHE A 171 8.97 -8.17 18.23
C PHE A 171 8.99 -7.87 19.73
N GLY A 172 8.08 -7.01 20.22
CA GLY A 172 7.97 -6.72 21.65
C GLY A 172 7.62 -7.94 22.50
N SER A 173 6.66 -8.75 22.05
CA SER A 173 6.27 -9.98 22.76
C SER A 173 7.34 -11.08 22.68
N PHE A 174 8.17 -11.11 21.63
CA PHE A 174 9.35 -11.96 21.57
C PHE A 174 10.38 -11.56 22.64
N LEU A 175 10.65 -10.27 22.80
CA LEU A 175 11.54 -9.79 23.85
C LEU A 175 11.00 -10.12 25.25
N ASP A 176 9.67 -10.00 25.46
CA ASP A 176 9.02 -10.44 26.71
C ASP A 176 9.23 -11.94 26.96
N LEU A 177 8.99 -12.77 25.95
CA LEU A 177 9.20 -14.22 26.03
C LEU A 177 10.67 -14.58 26.32
N TYR A 178 11.60 -13.86 25.69
CA TYR A 178 13.03 -14.08 25.92
C TYR A 178 13.46 -13.71 27.33
N GLU A 179 12.96 -12.58 27.85
CA GLU A 179 13.29 -12.09 29.19
C GLU A 179 12.57 -12.89 30.30
N GLU A 180 11.30 -13.24 30.07
CA GLU A 180 10.42 -13.93 31.01
C GLU A 180 9.66 -15.06 30.29
N PRO A 181 10.22 -16.28 30.21
CA PRO A 181 9.60 -17.39 29.48
C PRO A 181 8.44 -18.01 30.27
N GLU A 182 7.34 -17.31 30.36
CA GLU A 182 6.10 -17.69 31.02
C GLU A 182 4.99 -18.05 30.03
N PRO A 183 3.94 -18.78 30.44
CA PRO A 183 2.81 -19.11 29.54
C PRO A 183 2.16 -17.88 28.90
N LYS A 184 2.00 -16.78 29.67
CA LYS A 184 1.41 -15.53 29.15
C LYS A 184 2.23 -14.88 28.04
N THR A 185 3.59 -14.90 28.16
CA THR A 185 4.49 -14.32 27.15
C THR A 185 4.58 -15.19 25.91
N ARG A 186 4.51 -16.54 26.06
CA ARG A 186 4.40 -17.49 24.96
C ARG A 186 3.11 -17.26 24.17
N ILE A 187 1.98 -17.17 24.87
CA ILE A 187 0.68 -16.92 24.23
C ILE A 187 0.67 -15.57 23.51
N ALA A 188 1.19 -14.51 24.14
CA ALA A 188 1.25 -13.19 23.51
C ALA A 188 2.09 -13.21 22.23
N PHE A 189 3.29 -13.80 22.26
CA PHE A 189 4.14 -13.94 21.08
C PHE A 189 3.45 -14.79 19.99
N ALA A 190 2.83 -15.90 20.36
CA ALA A 190 2.11 -16.76 19.44
C ALA A 190 0.92 -16.05 18.76
N VAL A 191 0.12 -15.31 19.53
CA VAL A 191 -1.02 -14.56 19.00
C VAL A 191 -0.56 -13.48 18.03
N PHE A 192 0.42 -12.66 18.40
CA PHE A 192 0.93 -11.62 17.50
C PHE A 192 1.63 -12.18 16.26
N THR A 193 2.30 -13.33 16.39
CA THR A 193 2.85 -14.08 15.23
C THR A 193 1.74 -14.51 14.28
N GLY A 194 0.70 -15.18 14.78
CA GLY A 194 -0.44 -15.61 13.98
C GLY A 194 -1.16 -14.43 13.28
N LEU A 195 -1.35 -13.32 13.99
CA LEU A 195 -1.95 -12.10 13.43
C LEU A 195 -1.04 -11.45 12.37
N ALA A 196 0.28 -11.39 12.60
CA ALA A 196 1.23 -10.86 11.63
C ALA A 196 1.24 -11.66 10.33
N VAL A 197 1.27 -13.00 10.42
CA VAL A 197 1.18 -13.89 9.24
C VAL A 197 -0.18 -13.77 8.57
N SER A 198 -1.26 -13.59 9.34
CA SER A 198 -2.61 -13.35 8.80
C SER A 198 -2.74 -12.00 8.07
N ALA A 199 -1.93 -11.01 8.43
CA ALA A 199 -1.86 -9.74 7.71
C ALA A 199 -1.06 -9.89 6.41
N LYS A 200 0.12 -10.52 6.47
CA LYS A 200 0.94 -10.81 5.28
C LYS A 200 1.88 -11.99 5.52
N TYR A 201 1.95 -12.94 4.59
CA TYR A 201 2.78 -14.15 4.73
C TYR A 201 4.26 -13.86 5.00
N THR A 202 4.76 -12.73 4.52
CA THR A 202 6.17 -12.31 4.72
C THR A 202 6.55 -12.09 6.20
N ALA A 203 5.59 -11.97 7.11
CA ALA A 203 5.85 -11.98 8.54
C ALA A 203 6.56 -13.26 9.00
N ALA A 204 6.28 -14.40 8.35
CA ALA A 204 6.91 -15.67 8.65
C ALA A 204 8.45 -15.65 8.45
N TYR A 205 8.99 -14.71 7.66
CA TYR A 205 10.44 -14.57 7.47
C TYR A 205 11.19 -14.14 8.74
N PHE A 206 10.50 -13.60 9.74
CA PHE A 206 11.10 -13.27 11.04
C PHE A 206 11.30 -14.51 11.93
N LEU A 207 10.46 -15.53 11.77
CA LEU A 207 10.44 -16.71 12.64
C LEU A 207 11.74 -17.51 12.71
N PRO A 208 12.47 -17.76 11.61
CA PRO A 208 13.74 -18.49 11.69
C PRO A 208 14.76 -17.78 12.57
N VAL A 209 14.85 -16.44 12.48
CA VAL A 209 15.75 -15.64 13.30
C VAL A 209 15.30 -15.69 14.77
N ASP A 210 14.03 -15.44 15.05
CA ASP A 210 13.47 -15.49 16.40
C ASP A 210 13.69 -16.87 17.06
N PHE A 211 13.46 -17.96 16.30
CA PHE A 211 13.68 -19.32 16.76
C PHE A 211 15.14 -19.57 17.15
N LEU A 212 16.09 -19.22 16.29
CA LEU A 212 17.51 -19.40 16.55
C LEU A 212 17.97 -18.57 17.76
N PHE A 213 17.51 -17.31 17.83
CA PHE A 213 17.84 -16.44 18.96
C PHE A 213 17.25 -16.92 20.29
N TYR A 214 16.04 -17.47 20.28
CA TYR A 214 15.45 -18.08 21.47
C TYR A 214 16.19 -19.34 21.87
N LEU A 215 16.42 -20.23 20.92
CA LEU A 215 17.02 -21.55 21.16
C LEU A 215 18.44 -21.43 21.78
N PHE A 216 19.27 -20.57 21.17
CA PHE A 216 20.69 -20.43 21.57
C PHE A 216 20.95 -19.27 22.55
N GLY A 217 20.08 -18.27 22.58
CA GLY A 217 20.27 -17.08 23.41
C GLY A 217 19.62 -17.16 24.79
N GLN A 218 18.42 -17.73 24.89
CA GLN A 218 17.68 -17.83 26.14
C GLN A 218 18.39 -18.82 27.11
N LYS A 219 18.64 -18.40 28.37
CA LYS A 219 19.41 -19.18 29.36
C LYS A 219 18.58 -19.71 30.54
N LYS A 220 17.33 -19.26 30.70
CA LYS A 220 16.48 -19.63 31.83
C LYS A 220 15.78 -20.98 31.67
N GLU A 221 15.69 -21.50 30.44
CA GLU A 221 15.08 -22.80 30.17
C GLU A 221 16.10 -23.80 29.61
N PRO A 222 16.00 -25.09 29.95
CA PRO A 222 16.77 -26.15 29.30
C PRO A 222 16.36 -26.29 27.83
N PHE A 223 17.27 -26.83 27.01
CA PHE A 223 17.07 -26.93 25.56
C PHE A 223 15.75 -27.60 25.14
N SER A 224 15.40 -28.71 25.82
CA SER A 224 14.15 -29.43 25.55
C SER A 224 12.90 -28.57 25.82
N GLN A 225 12.88 -27.76 26.87
CA GLN A 225 11.77 -26.86 27.16
C GLN A 225 11.68 -25.72 26.15
N LYS A 226 12.79 -25.19 25.67
CA LYS A 226 12.80 -24.17 24.60
C LYS A 226 12.17 -24.72 23.33
N LEU A 227 12.48 -25.96 22.95
CA LEU A 227 11.87 -26.60 21.79
C LEU A 227 10.38 -26.77 21.97
N VAL A 228 9.93 -27.27 23.15
CA VAL A 228 8.50 -27.38 23.47
C VAL A 228 7.81 -26.01 23.45
N SER A 229 8.48 -24.99 24.02
CA SER A 229 7.95 -23.59 24.00
C SER A 229 7.73 -23.10 22.57
N PHE A 230 8.68 -23.32 21.68
CA PHE A 230 8.56 -22.88 20.29
C PHE A 230 7.54 -23.70 19.48
N LEU A 231 7.43 -25.00 19.73
CA LEU A 231 6.37 -25.84 19.16
C LEU A 231 4.98 -25.35 19.61
N THR A 232 4.83 -25.02 20.89
CA THR A 232 3.60 -24.45 21.45
C THR A 232 3.27 -23.11 20.78
N VAL A 233 4.26 -22.23 20.62
CA VAL A 233 4.10 -20.97 19.87
C VAL A 233 3.65 -21.26 18.45
N GLY A 234 4.26 -22.21 17.74
CA GLY A 234 3.88 -22.58 16.38
C GLY A 234 2.43 -23.07 16.28
N ILE A 235 2.01 -23.96 17.18
CA ILE A 235 0.63 -24.49 17.22
C ILE A 235 -0.37 -23.36 17.48
N ILE A 236 -0.13 -22.50 18.47
CA ILE A 236 -1.05 -21.39 18.78
C ILE A 236 -1.07 -20.39 17.64
N SER A 237 0.08 -20.03 17.04
CA SER A 237 0.14 -19.13 15.89
C SER A 237 -0.63 -19.67 14.71
N LEU A 238 -0.52 -20.99 14.43
CA LEU A 238 -1.27 -21.65 13.36
C LEU A 238 -2.78 -21.66 13.68
N ALA A 239 -3.17 -21.87 14.92
CA ALA A 239 -4.58 -21.80 15.34
C ALA A 239 -5.15 -20.37 15.16
N VAL A 240 -4.40 -19.35 15.57
CA VAL A 240 -4.79 -17.94 15.34
C VAL A 240 -4.92 -17.66 13.84
N PHE A 241 -3.94 -18.09 13.05
CA PHE A 241 -3.98 -17.94 11.59
C PHE A 241 -5.21 -18.66 11.00
N ALA A 242 -5.51 -19.88 11.44
CA ALA A 242 -6.65 -20.64 10.96
C ALA A 242 -8.01 -19.98 11.31
N VAL A 243 -8.12 -19.35 12.48
CA VAL A 243 -9.32 -18.61 12.89
C VAL A 243 -9.49 -17.33 12.06
N VAL A 244 -8.41 -16.60 11.80
CA VAL A 244 -8.43 -15.34 11.05
C VAL A 244 -8.53 -15.56 9.55
N ALA A 245 -7.97 -16.66 9.03
CA ALA A 245 -7.90 -16.98 7.61
C ALA A 245 -8.38 -18.41 7.31
N PRO A 246 -9.63 -18.80 7.69
CA PRO A 246 -10.07 -20.20 7.63
C PRO A 246 -10.05 -20.79 6.23
N TYR A 247 -10.38 -20.01 5.23
CA TYR A 247 -10.44 -20.47 3.85
C TYR A 247 -9.08 -20.75 3.22
N THR A 248 -7.99 -20.30 3.81
CA THR A 248 -6.64 -20.76 3.43
C THR A 248 -6.51 -22.28 3.57
N PHE A 249 -7.20 -22.89 4.53
CA PHE A 249 -7.25 -24.34 4.74
C PHE A 249 -8.45 -24.99 4.03
N LEU A 250 -9.63 -24.38 4.12
CA LEU A 250 -10.85 -24.93 3.54
C LEU A 250 -10.84 -24.92 2.00
N SER A 251 -10.11 -23.98 1.39
CA SER A 251 -9.93 -23.86 -0.07
C SER A 251 -8.47 -24.08 -0.47
N TRP A 252 -7.83 -25.11 0.09
CA TRP A 252 -6.39 -25.36 -0.05
C TRP A 252 -5.89 -25.41 -1.50
N HIS A 253 -6.65 -26.02 -2.41
CA HIS A 253 -6.26 -26.10 -3.81
C HIS A 253 -6.19 -24.72 -4.47
N GLU A 254 -7.15 -23.85 -4.18
CA GLU A 254 -7.18 -22.49 -4.70
C GLU A 254 -6.03 -21.64 -4.10
N PHE A 255 -5.82 -21.75 -2.79
CA PHE A 255 -4.69 -21.13 -2.09
C PHE A 255 -3.36 -21.56 -2.72
N TYR A 256 -3.12 -22.87 -2.84
CA TYR A 256 -1.86 -23.40 -3.37
C TYR A 256 -1.59 -22.92 -4.80
N SER A 257 -2.60 -22.97 -5.68
CA SER A 257 -2.46 -22.53 -7.07
C SER A 257 -2.11 -21.04 -7.17
N GLN A 258 -2.75 -20.18 -6.37
CA GLN A 258 -2.50 -18.74 -6.38
C GLN A 258 -1.10 -18.37 -5.82
N ILE A 259 -0.65 -19.04 -4.77
CA ILE A 259 0.69 -18.82 -4.22
C ILE A 259 1.77 -19.31 -5.19
N HIS A 260 1.58 -20.50 -5.78
CA HIS A 260 2.56 -21.08 -6.70
C HIS A 260 2.73 -20.25 -7.98
N ALA A 261 1.66 -19.64 -8.47
CA ALA A 261 1.71 -18.73 -9.61
C ALA A 261 2.56 -17.47 -9.38
N GLN A 262 2.85 -17.11 -8.11
CA GLN A 262 3.66 -15.95 -7.76
C GLN A 262 5.15 -16.23 -7.55
N THR A 263 5.57 -17.50 -7.56
CA THR A 263 6.97 -17.88 -7.35
C THR A 263 7.78 -17.75 -8.64
N GLY A 264 8.03 -16.53 -9.07
CA GLY A 264 8.99 -16.18 -10.11
C GLY A 264 10.14 -15.36 -9.51
N ALA A 265 11.22 -16.00 -9.06
CA ALA A 265 12.41 -15.31 -8.60
C ALA A 265 13.41 -15.20 -9.74
N GLU A 266 13.58 -14.01 -10.30
CA GLU A 266 14.69 -13.72 -11.21
C GLU A 266 15.23 -12.32 -10.95
N GLY A 267 16.47 -12.23 -10.46
CA GLY A 267 17.29 -11.02 -10.61
C GLY A 267 17.86 -10.41 -9.33
N PHE A 268 19.09 -9.96 -9.44
CA PHE A 268 19.89 -9.29 -8.41
C PHE A 268 19.62 -7.78 -8.32
N LEU A 269 18.59 -7.27 -9.01
CA LEU A 269 18.26 -5.85 -9.10
C LEU A 269 17.76 -5.25 -7.77
N GLY A 270 17.26 -6.08 -6.86
CA GLY A 270 16.71 -5.66 -5.56
C GLY A 270 17.72 -4.98 -4.62
N VAL A 271 19.02 -5.32 -4.69
CA VAL A 271 20.04 -4.76 -3.77
C VAL A 271 20.10 -3.24 -3.89
N VAL A 272 20.40 -2.73 -5.09
CA VAL A 272 20.55 -1.28 -5.31
C VAL A 272 19.21 -0.57 -5.15
N TYR A 273 18.13 -1.18 -5.63
CA TYR A 273 16.79 -0.62 -5.52
C TYR A 273 16.38 -0.40 -4.06
N HIS A 274 16.45 -1.43 -3.23
CA HIS A 274 16.04 -1.32 -1.83
C HIS A 274 16.95 -0.41 -1.02
N LEU A 275 18.27 -0.41 -1.27
CA LEU A 275 19.17 0.50 -0.59
C LEU A 275 18.85 1.96 -0.92
N ARG A 276 18.64 2.27 -2.20
CA ARG A 276 18.42 3.64 -2.69
C ARG A 276 17.00 4.13 -2.44
N TYR A 277 16.01 3.38 -2.87
CA TYR A 277 14.61 3.85 -2.87
C TYR A 277 13.87 3.47 -1.58
N SER A 278 13.98 2.22 -1.12
CA SER A 278 13.24 1.80 0.07
C SER A 278 13.85 2.32 1.37
N LEU A 279 15.16 2.24 1.51
CA LEU A 279 15.83 2.64 2.75
C LEU A 279 16.28 4.11 2.71
N ALA A 280 17.08 4.51 1.71
CA ALA A 280 17.63 5.86 1.67
C ALA A 280 16.55 6.95 1.49
N ASN A 281 15.63 6.75 0.55
CA ASN A 281 14.51 7.67 0.34
C ASN A 281 13.39 7.44 1.37
N GLY A 282 13.07 6.18 1.67
CA GLY A 282 11.93 5.81 2.51
C GLY A 282 12.14 6.03 4.00
N VAL A 283 13.30 5.63 4.54
CA VAL A 283 13.66 5.80 5.97
C VAL A 283 14.52 7.04 6.19
N GLY A 284 15.38 7.37 5.23
CA GLY A 284 16.28 8.52 5.26
C GLY A 284 17.70 8.15 5.68
N TRP A 285 18.70 8.59 4.91
CA TRP A 285 20.12 8.34 5.20
C TRP A 285 20.55 8.71 6.62
N PRO A 286 20.14 9.89 7.19
CA PRO A 286 20.52 10.23 8.56
C PRO A 286 20.01 9.24 9.59
N VAL A 287 18.78 8.73 9.42
CA VAL A 287 18.19 7.73 10.32
C VAL A 287 18.89 6.39 10.17
N ILE A 288 19.26 5.98 8.95
CA ILE A 288 20.01 4.73 8.70
C ILE A 288 21.41 4.79 9.35
N LEU A 289 22.13 5.89 9.18
CA LEU A 289 23.44 6.08 9.80
C LEU A 289 23.36 6.08 11.34
N LEU A 290 22.33 6.75 11.89
CA LEU A 290 22.05 6.69 13.32
C LEU A 290 21.66 5.28 13.77
N ALA A 291 20.94 4.51 12.95
CA ALA A 291 20.59 3.13 13.26
C ALA A 291 21.83 2.23 13.31
N ALA A 292 22.74 2.38 12.36
CA ALA A 292 24.02 1.65 12.36
C ALA A 292 24.86 1.97 13.62
N ALA A 293 25.01 3.27 13.95
CA ALA A 293 25.67 3.72 15.16
C ALA A 293 24.94 3.23 16.43
N GLY A 294 23.60 3.21 16.40
CA GLY A 294 22.77 2.71 17.49
C GLY A 294 22.93 1.21 17.72
N ILE A 295 22.92 0.40 16.66
CA ILE A 295 23.20 -1.04 16.75
C ILE A 295 24.59 -1.28 17.31
N TYR A 296 25.59 -0.54 16.83
CA TYR A 296 26.96 -0.62 17.38
C TYR A 296 26.99 -0.29 18.88
N ALA A 297 26.38 0.81 19.30
CA ALA A 297 26.30 1.20 20.71
C ALA A 297 25.53 0.17 21.55
N MET A 298 24.42 -0.38 21.03
CA MET A 298 23.66 -1.44 21.70
C MET A 298 24.50 -2.70 21.95
N MET A 299 25.55 -3.00 21.15
CA MET A 299 26.45 -4.15 21.40
C MET A 299 27.12 -4.08 22.75
N PHE A 300 27.26 -2.90 23.33
CA PHE A 300 27.85 -2.70 24.66
C PHE A 300 26.82 -2.78 25.79
N PHE A 301 25.61 -2.26 25.58
CA PHE A 301 24.58 -2.13 26.60
C PHE A 301 23.49 -3.20 26.54
N TYR A 302 23.13 -3.63 25.31
CA TYR A 302 22.02 -4.53 25.01
C TYR A 302 22.40 -5.57 23.95
N ARG A 303 23.54 -6.27 24.17
CA ARG A 303 24.20 -7.15 23.18
C ARG A 303 23.24 -8.12 22.48
N PHE A 304 22.31 -8.74 23.21
CA PHE A 304 21.32 -9.64 22.64
C PHE A 304 20.39 -8.90 21.67
N LYS A 305 19.78 -7.79 22.11
CA LYS A 305 18.83 -7.00 21.32
C LYS A 305 19.49 -6.40 20.08
N ALA A 306 20.74 -5.96 20.20
CA ALA A 306 21.53 -5.47 19.06
C ALA A 306 21.74 -6.54 17.98
N ARG A 307 22.14 -7.74 18.39
CA ARG A 307 22.35 -8.87 17.48
C ARG A 307 21.05 -9.33 16.84
N LEU A 308 19.96 -9.38 17.62
CA LEU A 308 18.63 -9.73 17.11
C LEU A 308 18.15 -8.73 16.04
N ILE A 309 18.19 -7.43 16.34
CA ILE A 309 17.79 -6.38 15.38
C ILE A 309 18.64 -6.46 14.10
N LEU A 310 19.97 -6.61 14.24
CA LEU A 310 20.86 -6.74 13.10
C LEU A 310 20.53 -7.98 12.26
N ALA A 311 20.34 -9.13 12.90
CA ALA A 311 20.02 -10.39 12.23
C ALA A 311 18.67 -10.32 11.52
N LEU A 312 17.63 -9.77 12.14
CA LEU A 312 16.32 -9.58 11.53
C LEU A 312 16.41 -8.65 10.30
N CYS A 313 17.14 -7.53 10.42
CA CYS A 313 17.31 -6.60 9.31
C CYS A 313 18.06 -7.25 8.13
N LEU A 314 19.18 -7.91 8.39
CA LEU A 314 20.00 -8.54 7.35
C LEU A 314 19.28 -9.72 6.69
N PHE A 315 18.63 -10.57 7.48
CA PHE A 315 17.91 -11.74 6.96
C PHE A 315 16.72 -11.33 6.11
N TYR A 316 15.89 -10.41 6.61
CA TYR A 316 14.73 -9.92 5.87
C TYR A 316 15.14 -9.18 4.59
N TYR A 317 16.16 -8.32 4.66
CA TYR A 317 16.73 -7.67 3.50
C TYR A 317 17.24 -8.69 2.48
N GLY A 318 18.02 -9.68 2.96
CA GLY A 318 18.62 -10.72 2.14
C GLY A 318 17.60 -11.55 1.35
N ILE A 319 16.43 -11.85 1.93
CA ILE A 319 15.36 -12.55 1.20
C ILE A 319 14.75 -11.66 0.11
N ASN A 320 14.50 -10.39 0.43
CA ASN A 320 13.76 -9.51 -0.48
C ASN A 320 14.57 -9.00 -1.68
N ILE A 321 15.92 -9.05 -1.65
CA ILE A 321 16.75 -8.63 -2.79
C ILE A 321 16.61 -9.56 -4.02
N PHE A 322 16.09 -10.78 -3.83
CA PHE A 322 15.93 -11.76 -4.90
C PHE A 322 14.60 -11.67 -5.64
N PHE A 323 13.68 -10.80 -5.22
CA PHE A 323 12.42 -10.62 -5.95
C PHE A 323 12.64 -9.90 -7.28
N SER A 324 12.05 -10.40 -8.36
CA SER A 324 12.17 -9.88 -9.72
C SER A 324 11.58 -8.48 -9.89
N GLN A 325 10.54 -8.15 -9.13
CA GLN A 325 9.91 -6.82 -9.13
C GLN A 325 10.00 -6.23 -7.72
N PRO A 326 11.03 -5.42 -7.44
CA PRO A 326 11.18 -4.79 -6.16
C PRO A 326 10.19 -3.63 -6.00
N PHE A 327 9.44 -3.62 -4.88
CA PHE A 327 8.62 -2.49 -4.45
C PHE A 327 9.19 -1.91 -3.16
N THR A 328 9.17 -0.58 -3.01
CA THR A 328 9.69 0.08 -1.81
C THR A 328 9.04 -0.41 -0.53
N ARG A 329 7.74 -0.71 -0.57
CA ARG A 329 6.97 -1.25 0.56
C ARG A 329 7.49 -2.59 1.10
N TYR A 330 8.28 -3.36 0.33
CA TYR A 330 8.84 -4.62 0.83
C TYR A 330 9.82 -4.41 2.00
N MET A 331 10.46 -3.24 2.10
CA MET A 331 11.34 -2.91 3.23
C MET A 331 10.63 -2.23 4.40
N LEU A 332 9.32 -2.03 4.31
CA LEU A 332 8.52 -1.39 5.35
C LEU A 332 8.62 -2.10 6.73
N PRO A 333 8.68 -3.45 6.82
CA PRO A 333 8.90 -4.16 8.07
C PRO A 333 10.18 -3.80 8.83
N LEU A 334 11.21 -3.31 8.13
CA LEU A 334 12.47 -2.90 8.76
C LEU A 334 12.41 -1.48 9.36
N ALA A 335 11.52 -0.63 8.90
CA ALA A 335 11.46 0.78 9.31
C ALA A 335 11.34 0.96 10.85
N PRO A 336 10.47 0.25 11.59
CA PRO A 336 10.38 0.40 13.03
C PRO A 336 11.66 -0.04 13.76
N LEU A 337 12.33 -1.11 13.31
CA LEU A 337 13.57 -1.60 13.90
C LEU A 337 14.72 -0.60 13.67
N LEU A 338 14.80 -0.02 12.47
CA LEU A 338 15.80 1.01 12.15
C LEU A 338 15.54 2.30 12.94
N CYS A 339 14.28 2.74 13.07
CA CYS A 339 13.92 3.90 13.88
C CYS A 339 14.23 3.67 15.38
N LEU A 340 14.00 2.47 15.89
CA LEU A 340 14.35 2.09 17.26
C LEU A 340 15.87 2.15 17.49
N ALA A 341 16.64 1.56 16.59
CA ALA A 341 18.10 1.58 16.67
C ALA A 341 18.65 3.01 16.53
N ALA A 342 18.12 3.81 15.59
CA ALA A 342 18.49 5.21 15.43
C ALA A 342 18.21 6.04 16.69
N ALA A 343 17.06 5.81 17.34
CA ALA A 343 16.69 6.49 18.58
C ALA A 343 17.67 6.19 19.71
N PHE A 344 18.13 4.94 19.82
CA PHE A 344 19.16 4.57 20.79
C PHE A 344 20.50 5.24 20.48
N GLY A 345 20.93 5.19 19.22
CA GLY A 345 22.16 5.86 18.74
C GLY A 345 22.13 7.36 19.02
N TRP A 346 21.01 8.01 18.75
CA TRP A 346 20.80 9.43 19.10
C TRP A 346 20.93 9.68 20.59
N GLY A 347 20.41 8.80 21.44
CA GLY A 347 20.52 8.86 22.88
C GLY A 347 21.97 8.83 23.39
N VAL A 348 22.85 8.04 22.74
CA VAL A 348 24.26 7.87 23.12
C VAL A 348 25.14 8.98 22.52
N ILE A 349 25.10 9.20 21.23
CA ILE A 349 25.94 10.19 20.52
C ILE A 349 25.69 11.61 21.06
N GLY A 350 24.43 11.91 21.38
CA GLY A 350 24.05 13.23 21.86
C GLY A 350 24.57 13.61 23.25
N GLN A 351 25.20 12.72 24.01
CA GLN A 351 25.69 13.03 25.36
C GLN A 351 26.99 13.84 25.36
N GLY A 352 27.80 13.73 24.29
CA GLY A 352 29.07 14.46 24.15
C GLY A 352 28.97 15.78 23.38
N VAL A 353 27.77 16.17 22.93
CA VAL A 353 27.56 17.33 22.06
C VAL A 353 26.78 18.42 22.80
N GLY A 354 27.19 19.69 22.63
CA GLY A 354 26.50 20.82 23.22
C GLY A 354 25.01 20.88 22.87
N THR A 355 24.18 21.28 23.80
CA THR A 355 22.70 21.22 23.71
C THR A 355 22.15 21.92 22.46
N PHE A 356 22.76 23.06 22.05
CA PHE A 356 22.36 23.80 20.87
C PHE A 356 22.61 22.97 19.58
N VAL A 357 23.84 22.46 19.41
CA VAL A 357 24.23 21.66 18.24
C VAL A 357 23.37 20.40 18.17
N ARG A 358 23.16 19.73 19.29
CA ARG A 358 22.30 18.57 19.38
C ARG A 358 20.86 18.85 18.91
N ARG A 359 20.26 19.97 19.38
CA ARG A 359 18.91 20.37 18.93
C ARG A 359 18.89 20.71 17.44
N ALA A 360 19.87 21.44 16.95
CA ALA A 360 19.97 21.81 15.54
C ALA A 360 20.08 20.56 14.63
N VAL A 361 20.94 19.60 14.98
CA VAL A 361 21.09 18.35 14.21
C VAL A 361 19.79 17.54 14.24
N LEU A 362 19.14 17.40 15.41
CA LEU A 362 17.85 16.72 15.48
C LEU A 362 16.79 17.38 14.59
N MET A 363 16.71 18.72 14.63
CA MET A 363 15.79 19.47 13.77
C MET A 363 16.06 19.26 12.30
N LEU A 364 17.33 19.24 11.87
CA LEU A 364 17.70 18.95 10.48
C LEU A 364 17.29 17.54 10.05
N ILE A 365 17.51 16.53 10.91
CA ILE A 365 17.09 15.13 10.64
C ILE A 365 15.56 15.06 10.51
N LEU A 366 14.84 15.67 11.45
CA LEU A 366 13.37 15.65 11.43
C LEU A 366 12.79 16.43 10.25
N LEU A 367 13.36 17.60 9.92
CA LEU A 367 12.95 18.37 8.74
C LEU A 367 13.20 17.57 7.46
N GLY A 368 14.38 16.95 7.31
CA GLY A 368 14.69 16.09 6.16
C GLY A 368 13.73 14.92 6.01
N SER A 369 13.19 14.38 7.11
CA SER A 369 12.23 13.27 7.09
C SER A 369 10.79 13.74 6.89
N VAL A 370 10.38 14.86 7.50
CA VAL A 370 8.98 15.32 7.44
C VAL A 370 8.65 16.05 6.13
N LEU A 371 9.61 16.77 5.55
CA LEU A 371 9.37 17.56 4.33
C LEU A 371 8.87 16.70 3.15
N PRO A 372 9.43 15.51 2.86
CA PRO A 372 8.87 14.64 1.83
C PRO A 372 7.43 14.22 2.11
N VAL A 373 7.08 13.93 3.38
CA VAL A 373 5.71 13.56 3.78
C VAL A 373 4.76 14.72 3.55
N LEU A 374 5.08 15.91 4.07
CA LEU A 374 4.26 17.10 3.88
C LEU A 374 4.09 17.47 2.41
N TYR A 375 5.15 17.30 1.61
CA TYR A 375 5.05 17.57 0.19
C TYR A 375 4.16 16.55 -0.54
N LEU A 376 4.24 15.27 -0.16
CA LEU A 376 3.32 14.25 -0.66
C LEU A 376 1.87 14.56 -0.27
N ASP A 377 1.62 14.97 0.98
CA ASP A 377 0.29 15.37 1.45
C ASP A 377 -0.27 16.54 0.62
N ILE A 378 0.57 17.52 0.27
CA ILE A 378 0.18 18.61 -0.63
C ILE A 378 -0.18 18.08 -2.03
N LEU A 379 0.56 17.09 -2.55
CA LEU A 379 0.23 16.47 -3.83
C LEU A 379 -1.08 15.67 -3.76
N PHE A 380 -1.35 14.99 -2.65
CA PHE A 380 -2.62 14.28 -2.44
C PHE A 380 -3.84 15.22 -2.37
N LEU A 381 -3.65 16.45 -1.92
CA LEU A 381 -4.73 17.46 -1.92
C LEU A 381 -4.99 18.07 -3.30
N ARG A 382 -4.12 17.83 -4.28
CA ARG A 382 -4.27 18.34 -5.66
C ARG A 382 -4.94 17.31 -6.55
N LYS A 383 -5.64 17.81 -7.57
CA LYS A 383 -6.21 16.93 -8.61
C LYS A 383 -5.10 16.20 -9.36
N ASP A 384 -5.26 14.91 -9.54
CA ASP A 384 -4.40 14.05 -10.37
C ASP A 384 -4.43 14.49 -11.83
N THR A 385 -3.39 14.19 -12.61
CA THR A 385 -3.38 14.51 -14.06
C THR A 385 -4.54 13.85 -14.78
N ARG A 386 -4.96 12.67 -14.36
CA ARG A 386 -6.10 11.93 -14.93
C ARG A 386 -7.42 12.67 -14.72
N ASP A 387 -7.64 13.25 -13.52
CA ASP A 387 -8.83 14.08 -13.26
C ASP A 387 -8.84 15.37 -14.09
N VAL A 388 -7.68 15.99 -14.27
CA VAL A 388 -7.56 17.20 -15.11
C VAL A 388 -7.82 16.86 -16.56
N CYS A 389 -7.27 15.75 -17.04
CA CYS A 389 -7.48 15.23 -18.39
C CYS A 389 -8.95 14.87 -18.63
N GLN A 390 -9.60 14.17 -17.68
CA GLN A 390 -11.03 13.85 -17.77
C GLN A 390 -11.89 15.11 -17.87
N ASN A 391 -11.67 16.09 -16.99
CA ASN A 391 -12.42 17.34 -17.05
C ASN A 391 -12.24 18.09 -18.39
N TRP A 392 -11.09 17.94 -19.03
CA TRP A 392 -10.85 18.51 -20.37
C TRP A 392 -11.62 17.72 -21.45
N ILE A 393 -11.57 16.38 -21.38
CA ILE A 393 -12.31 15.50 -22.31
C ILE A 393 -13.81 15.82 -22.25
N ASP A 394 -14.40 15.87 -21.06
CA ASP A 394 -15.82 16.13 -20.86
C ASP A 394 -16.28 17.50 -21.38
N LYS A 395 -15.36 18.47 -21.51
CA LYS A 395 -15.65 19.81 -22.04
C LYS A 395 -15.41 19.97 -23.52
N ASN A 396 -14.46 19.20 -24.09
CA ASN A 396 -13.96 19.47 -25.46
C ASN A 396 -14.26 18.34 -26.44
N ILE A 397 -14.61 17.15 -25.95
CA ILE A 397 -14.90 15.99 -26.77
C ILE A 397 -16.40 15.68 -26.67
N GLN A 398 -17.04 15.50 -27.82
CA GLN A 398 -18.48 15.25 -27.90
C GLN A 398 -18.82 13.89 -27.26
N PRO A 399 -19.84 13.79 -26.38
CA PRO A 399 -20.34 12.54 -25.88
C PRO A 399 -20.63 11.53 -27.00
N GLY A 400 -20.35 10.24 -26.74
CA GLY A 400 -20.50 9.17 -27.73
C GLY A 400 -19.33 9.04 -28.71
N SER A 401 -18.34 9.94 -28.69
CA SER A 401 -17.12 9.81 -29.51
C SER A 401 -16.39 8.51 -29.26
N VAL A 402 -15.69 8.02 -30.29
CA VAL A 402 -14.87 6.80 -30.22
C VAL A 402 -13.47 7.15 -29.72
N LEU A 403 -13.17 6.73 -28.49
CA LEU A 403 -11.90 6.96 -27.81
C LEU A 403 -11.12 5.66 -27.66
N VAL A 404 -9.83 5.69 -27.97
CA VAL A 404 -8.90 4.60 -27.72
C VAL A 404 -7.88 5.06 -26.69
N ARG A 405 -7.53 4.19 -25.73
CA ARG A 405 -6.51 4.48 -24.73
C ARG A 405 -5.50 3.34 -24.63
N ASP A 406 -4.28 3.68 -24.25
CA ASP A 406 -3.19 2.68 -24.09
C ASP A 406 -3.36 1.85 -22.82
N SER A 407 -3.91 2.41 -21.75
CA SER A 407 -4.10 1.71 -20.48
C SER A 407 -5.33 2.22 -19.74
N ALA A 408 -5.96 1.36 -18.96
CA ALA A 408 -7.08 1.75 -18.10
C ALA A 408 -6.64 2.39 -16.79
N PHE A 409 -5.44 2.05 -16.31
CA PHE A 409 -4.92 2.57 -15.03
C PHE A 409 -4.22 3.92 -15.20
N TRP A 410 -3.54 4.11 -16.33
CA TRP A 410 -2.72 5.28 -16.58
C TRP A 410 -3.43 6.38 -17.37
N THR A 411 -4.69 6.16 -17.75
CA THR A 411 -5.55 7.14 -18.45
C THR A 411 -6.77 7.48 -17.60
N PRO A 412 -7.53 8.54 -17.96
CA PRO A 412 -8.73 8.94 -17.24
C PRO A 412 -9.77 7.84 -17.11
N HIS A 413 -10.53 7.89 -16.01
CA HIS A 413 -11.69 7.03 -15.79
C HIS A 413 -12.90 7.54 -16.57
N LEU A 414 -13.02 7.12 -17.83
CA LEU A 414 -14.13 7.49 -18.71
C LEU A 414 -15.23 6.41 -18.65
N MET A 415 -16.48 6.84 -18.68
CA MET A 415 -17.63 5.96 -18.66
C MET A 415 -17.96 5.45 -20.05
N GLN A 416 -18.18 4.15 -20.18
CA GLN A 416 -18.60 3.50 -21.43
C GLN A 416 -20.08 3.77 -21.72
N THR A 417 -20.48 3.71 -23.00
CA THR A 417 -21.89 3.80 -23.38
C THR A 417 -22.70 2.63 -22.84
N PRO A 418 -24.02 2.79 -22.60
CA PRO A 418 -24.88 1.70 -22.15
C PRO A 418 -24.80 0.45 -23.07
N GLU A 419 -24.67 0.65 -24.38
CA GLU A 419 -24.54 -0.43 -25.38
C GLU A 419 -23.22 -1.20 -25.19
N GLN A 420 -22.11 -0.50 -24.97
CA GLN A 420 -20.82 -1.14 -24.67
C GLN A 420 -20.86 -1.91 -23.36
N ILE A 421 -21.53 -1.38 -22.34
CA ILE A 421 -21.72 -2.06 -21.06
C ILE A 421 -22.53 -3.35 -21.26
N GLU A 422 -23.64 -3.30 -22.02
CA GLU A 422 -24.47 -4.47 -22.35
C GLU A 422 -23.68 -5.56 -23.05
N ASN A 423 -23.05 -5.20 -24.19
CA ASN A 423 -22.30 -6.14 -25.03
C ASN A 423 -21.18 -6.86 -24.29
N LYS A 424 -20.56 -6.17 -23.33
CA LYS A 424 -19.46 -6.70 -22.57
C LYS A 424 -19.89 -7.66 -21.45
N TYR A 425 -20.93 -7.31 -20.73
CA TYR A 425 -21.35 -8.01 -19.52
C TYR A 425 -22.50 -8.98 -19.77
N GLY A 426 -23.31 -8.75 -20.81
CA GLY A 426 -24.40 -9.63 -21.22
C GLY A 426 -23.94 -11.01 -21.65
N MET A 427 -22.76 -11.12 -22.27
CA MET A 427 -22.21 -12.40 -22.73
C MET A 427 -21.60 -13.27 -21.62
N ARG A 428 -21.26 -12.74 -20.47
CA ARG A 428 -20.44 -13.43 -19.43
C ARG A 428 -21.19 -13.89 -18.19
N GLY A 429 -22.49 -13.87 -18.12
CA GLY A 429 -23.18 -14.22 -16.89
C GLY A 429 -24.66 -14.34 -16.95
N ALA A 430 -25.17 -15.00 -18.00
CA ALA A 430 -26.61 -15.20 -18.18
C ALA A 430 -27.33 -15.83 -16.97
N ASP A 431 -26.59 -16.51 -16.07
CA ASP A 431 -27.17 -17.29 -14.98
C ASP A 431 -26.97 -16.72 -13.56
N ASP A 432 -26.31 -15.53 -13.42
CA ASP A 432 -26.04 -14.93 -12.09
C ASP A 432 -26.90 -13.68 -11.85
N PRO A 433 -27.96 -13.73 -11.02
CA PRO A 433 -28.86 -12.59 -10.75
C PRO A 433 -28.15 -11.36 -10.17
N ALA A 434 -27.06 -11.57 -9.41
CA ALA A 434 -26.30 -10.46 -8.82
C ALA A 434 -25.54 -9.69 -9.91
N LYS A 435 -25.04 -10.38 -10.92
CA LYS A 435 -24.38 -9.75 -12.08
C LYS A 435 -25.37 -8.95 -12.93
N HIS A 436 -26.59 -9.47 -13.15
CA HIS A 436 -27.63 -8.76 -13.89
C HIS A 436 -28.01 -7.43 -13.21
N LYS A 437 -28.27 -7.50 -11.90
CA LYS A 437 -28.61 -6.30 -11.12
C LYS A 437 -27.52 -5.23 -11.19
N ARG A 438 -26.25 -5.66 -11.10
CA ARG A 438 -25.10 -4.76 -11.24
C ARG A 438 -25.02 -4.16 -12.64
N LEU A 439 -25.25 -4.96 -13.68
CA LEU A 439 -25.26 -4.51 -15.08
C LEU A 439 -26.32 -3.42 -15.31
N ASP A 440 -27.54 -3.67 -14.83
CA ASP A 440 -28.65 -2.72 -14.97
C ASP A 440 -28.35 -1.40 -14.27
N LEU A 441 -27.75 -1.47 -13.07
CA LEU A 441 -27.34 -0.28 -12.34
C LEU A 441 -26.23 0.49 -13.09
N MET A 442 -25.21 -0.20 -13.60
CA MET A 442 -24.16 0.45 -14.39
C MET A 442 -24.73 1.13 -15.65
N LYS A 443 -25.68 0.48 -16.35
CA LYS A 443 -26.39 1.08 -17.48
C LYS A 443 -27.21 2.31 -17.07
N GLN A 444 -27.87 2.26 -15.93
CA GLN A 444 -28.65 3.39 -15.42
C GLN A 444 -27.74 4.58 -15.08
N ILE A 445 -26.59 4.33 -14.45
CA ILE A 445 -25.58 5.37 -14.17
C ILE A 445 -25.05 5.94 -15.49
N ALA A 446 -24.73 5.08 -16.46
CA ALA A 446 -24.22 5.50 -17.77
C ALA A 446 -25.23 6.35 -18.56
N LYS A 447 -26.54 6.06 -18.49
CA LYS A 447 -27.59 6.87 -19.12
C LYS A 447 -27.67 8.29 -18.60
N ASN A 448 -27.28 8.50 -17.34
CA ASN A 448 -27.35 9.80 -16.66
C ASN A 448 -26.04 10.57 -16.69
N GLY A 449 -24.95 9.99 -17.19
CA GLY A 449 -23.61 10.57 -17.23
C GLY A 449 -23.09 10.81 -18.65
N THR A 450 -21.94 11.49 -18.73
CA THR A 450 -21.20 11.64 -20.00
C THR A 450 -20.53 10.31 -20.33
N THR A 451 -20.81 9.76 -21.50
CA THR A 451 -20.32 8.44 -21.93
C THR A 451 -19.62 8.52 -23.28
N TYR A 452 -18.70 7.56 -23.49
CA TYR A 452 -17.90 7.46 -24.71
C TYR A 452 -17.85 6.01 -25.19
N ASN A 453 -17.65 5.81 -26.49
CA ASN A 453 -17.31 4.51 -27.06
C ASN A 453 -15.83 4.24 -26.79
N LEU A 454 -15.54 3.62 -25.65
CA LEU A 454 -14.20 3.51 -25.09
C LEU A 454 -13.57 2.14 -25.35
N PHE A 455 -12.43 2.15 -26.01
CA PHE A 455 -11.60 0.98 -26.28
C PHE A 455 -10.24 1.10 -25.59
N THR A 456 -9.58 -0.04 -25.34
CA THR A 456 -8.24 -0.08 -24.72
C THR A 456 -7.35 -0.98 -25.54
N PHE A 457 -6.13 -0.55 -25.84
CA PHE A 457 -5.11 -1.40 -26.46
C PHE A 457 -4.71 -2.56 -25.53
N SER A 458 -4.55 -3.75 -26.11
CA SER A 458 -4.02 -4.92 -25.40
C SER A 458 -3.42 -5.92 -26.39
N GLU A 459 -2.36 -6.59 -25.96
CA GLU A 459 -1.76 -7.72 -26.66
C GLU A 459 -2.34 -9.08 -26.20
N ALA A 460 -3.05 -9.09 -25.07
CA ALA A 460 -3.63 -10.32 -24.53
C ALA A 460 -4.72 -10.88 -25.44
N LYS A 461 -4.57 -12.15 -25.85
CA LYS A 461 -5.54 -12.85 -26.69
C LYS A 461 -6.83 -13.23 -25.95
N ASP A 462 -6.78 -13.40 -24.64
CA ASP A 462 -7.93 -13.78 -23.80
C ASP A 462 -7.88 -13.14 -22.41
N ASP A 463 -9.00 -12.57 -22.03
CA ASP A 463 -9.22 -11.86 -20.77
C ASP A 463 -9.79 -12.77 -19.66
N ALA A 464 -9.49 -14.08 -19.69
CA ALA A 464 -10.11 -15.05 -18.80
C ALA A 464 -9.77 -14.82 -17.30
N ASP A 465 -8.64 -14.17 -17.00
CA ASP A 465 -8.11 -14.09 -15.63
C ASP A 465 -8.26 -12.74 -14.93
N ALA A 466 -8.69 -11.70 -15.63
CA ALA A 466 -8.87 -10.40 -14.97
C ALA A 466 -10.26 -10.30 -14.32
N GLY A 467 -10.40 -10.84 -13.11
CA GLY A 467 -11.59 -10.68 -12.25
C GLY A 467 -11.87 -9.22 -11.84
N PHE A 468 -11.37 -8.24 -12.57
CA PHE A 468 -11.50 -6.82 -12.29
C PHE A 468 -12.73 -6.19 -12.93
N LEU A 469 -13.33 -5.28 -12.21
CA LEU A 469 -14.54 -4.51 -12.49
C LEU A 469 -14.55 -3.71 -13.81
N PHE A 470 -13.43 -3.59 -14.51
CA PHE A 470 -13.21 -2.68 -15.63
C PHE A 470 -12.69 -3.40 -16.89
N GLN A 471 -13.20 -4.57 -17.20
CA GLN A 471 -12.81 -5.26 -18.44
C GLN A 471 -13.39 -4.55 -19.66
N LYS A 472 -12.61 -4.43 -20.69
CA LYS A 472 -12.62 -3.45 -21.77
C LYS A 472 -12.88 -4.15 -23.10
N PRO A 473 -13.47 -3.50 -24.08
CA PRO A 473 -13.22 -3.91 -25.44
C PRO A 473 -11.73 -3.73 -25.73
N LEU A 474 -11.00 -4.84 -25.84
CA LEU A 474 -9.58 -4.83 -26.15
C LEU A 474 -9.37 -4.70 -27.64
N LEU A 475 -8.41 -3.89 -28.03
CA LEU A 475 -8.00 -3.70 -29.42
C LEU A 475 -6.53 -4.10 -29.59
N PRO A 476 -6.17 -4.77 -30.69
CA PRO A 476 -4.76 -4.98 -31.02
C PRO A 476 -4.08 -3.63 -31.28
N ILE A 477 -2.80 -3.55 -30.94
CA ILE A 477 -2.00 -2.31 -31.07
C ILE A 477 -1.51 -2.17 -32.51
N ASN A 478 -2.40 -1.73 -33.39
CA ASN A 478 -2.07 -1.45 -34.79
C ASN A 478 -3.03 -0.43 -35.43
N GLU A 479 -2.62 0.16 -36.56
CA GLU A 479 -3.41 1.16 -37.29
C GLU A 479 -4.73 0.61 -37.83
N ALA A 480 -4.75 -0.65 -38.28
CA ALA A 480 -5.96 -1.25 -38.85
C ALA A 480 -7.09 -1.33 -37.80
N ALA A 481 -6.74 -1.64 -36.53
CA ALA A 481 -7.70 -1.66 -35.43
C ALA A 481 -8.33 -0.28 -35.20
N LEU A 482 -7.55 0.80 -35.26
CA LEU A 482 -8.07 2.17 -35.12
C LEU A 482 -9.05 2.53 -36.27
N LYS A 483 -8.71 2.15 -37.51
CA LYS A 483 -9.55 2.36 -38.68
C LYS A 483 -10.86 1.58 -38.61
N ASN A 484 -10.80 0.31 -38.23
CA ASN A 484 -11.96 -0.59 -38.16
C ASN A 484 -13.06 -0.08 -37.20
N ILE A 485 -12.69 0.65 -36.14
CA ILE A 485 -13.66 1.22 -35.20
C ILE A 485 -13.95 2.69 -35.45
N ASN A 486 -13.38 3.29 -36.50
CA ASN A 486 -13.45 4.73 -36.75
C ASN A 486 -13.01 5.55 -35.52
N ALA A 487 -11.83 5.23 -34.96
CA ALA A 487 -11.29 5.92 -33.80
C ALA A 487 -11.16 7.45 -34.09
N GLN A 488 -11.71 8.26 -33.19
CA GLN A 488 -11.64 9.72 -33.31
C GLN A 488 -10.52 10.32 -32.47
N TYR A 489 -10.25 9.72 -31.32
CA TYR A 489 -9.19 10.18 -30.43
C TYR A 489 -8.38 9.01 -29.86
N LEU A 490 -7.09 9.27 -29.67
CA LEU A 490 -6.15 8.37 -28.99
C LEU A 490 -5.62 9.05 -27.74
N ILE A 491 -5.71 8.37 -26.59
CA ILE A 491 -5.24 8.84 -25.29
C ILE A 491 -4.04 7.98 -24.89
N ILE A 492 -2.89 8.61 -24.66
CA ILE A 492 -1.65 7.96 -24.22
C ILE A 492 -1.32 8.41 -22.81
N GLY A 493 -1.21 7.42 -21.90
CA GLY A 493 -0.72 7.61 -20.53
C GLY A 493 0.68 7.04 -20.41
N TYR A 494 1.69 7.91 -20.33
CA TYR A 494 3.08 7.46 -20.27
C TYR A 494 3.37 6.76 -18.93
N SER A 495 3.38 5.43 -18.99
CA SER A 495 3.75 4.54 -17.90
C SER A 495 4.82 3.55 -18.39
N SER A 496 5.51 2.89 -17.49
CA SER A 496 6.62 1.99 -17.82
C SER A 496 6.27 0.75 -18.66
N ASN A 497 4.98 0.46 -18.89
CA ASN A 497 4.56 -0.88 -19.35
C ASN A 497 3.96 -0.94 -20.76
N GLU A 498 3.70 0.19 -21.43
CA GLU A 498 2.93 0.20 -22.70
C GLU A 498 3.73 0.78 -23.88
N VAL A 499 5.00 0.37 -24.00
CA VAL A 499 5.95 0.91 -25.01
C VAL A 499 5.44 0.76 -26.45
N LYS A 500 4.75 -0.34 -26.78
CA LYS A 500 4.26 -0.59 -28.17
C LYS A 500 3.15 0.38 -28.60
N ALA A 501 2.32 0.83 -27.68
CA ALA A 501 1.32 1.86 -27.99
C ALA A 501 1.97 3.22 -28.29
N TRP A 502 3.11 3.50 -27.65
CA TRP A 502 3.89 4.70 -27.90
C TRP A 502 4.58 4.65 -29.27
N ASP A 503 5.14 3.48 -29.63
CA ASP A 503 5.75 3.27 -30.95
C ASP A 503 4.72 3.46 -32.09
N LEU A 504 3.51 2.90 -31.92
CA LEU A 504 2.42 3.12 -32.88
C LEU A 504 2.04 4.60 -32.98
N LYS A 505 1.90 5.29 -31.83
CA LYS A 505 1.62 6.73 -31.79
C LYS A 505 2.70 7.52 -32.55
N ASP A 506 4.00 7.23 -32.34
CA ASP A 506 5.11 7.92 -33.01
C ASP A 506 5.09 7.68 -34.55
N GLN A 507 4.80 6.45 -34.99
CA GLN A 507 4.62 6.11 -36.40
C GLN A 507 3.46 6.90 -37.05
N LEU A 508 2.33 6.95 -36.37
CA LEU A 508 1.14 7.65 -36.87
C LEU A 508 1.33 9.18 -36.89
N LEU A 509 2.06 9.74 -35.91
CA LEU A 509 2.45 11.16 -35.91
C LEU A 509 3.34 11.49 -37.09
N ALA A 510 4.39 10.68 -37.32
CA ALA A 510 5.32 10.85 -38.44
C ALA A 510 4.60 10.74 -39.80
N ALA A 511 3.56 9.92 -39.89
CA ALA A 511 2.72 9.78 -41.08
C ALA A 511 1.65 10.90 -41.23
N GLY A 512 1.58 11.86 -40.30
CA GLY A 512 0.59 12.97 -40.33
C GLY A 512 -0.84 12.54 -40.03
N LYS A 513 -1.03 11.31 -39.50
CA LYS A 513 -2.34 10.70 -39.17
C LYS A 513 -2.86 11.03 -37.77
N LEU A 514 -2.01 11.62 -36.93
CA LEU A 514 -2.39 12.11 -35.59
C LEU A 514 -2.06 13.60 -35.46
N GLU A 515 -2.90 14.28 -34.69
CA GLU A 515 -2.67 15.66 -34.27
C GLU A 515 -2.78 15.75 -32.74
N LEU A 516 -1.75 16.29 -32.07
CA LEU A 516 -1.79 16.53 -30.63
C LEU A 516 -2.77 17.66 -30.32
N VAL A 517 -3.84 17.36 -29.57
CA VAL A 517 -4.88 18.35 -29.21
C VAL A 517 -4.77 18.80 -27.74
N ALA A 518 -4.23 17.98 -26.86
CA ALA A 518 -4.00 18.34 -25.45
C ALA A 518 -2.90 17.52 -24.81
N SER A 519 -2.22 18.11 -23.81
CA SER A 519 -1.26 17.41 -22.96
C SER A 519 -1.37 17.84 -21.49
N PHE A 520 -1.12 16.90 -20.57
CA PHE A 520 -1.27 17.10 -19.12
C PHE A 520 -0.03 16.58 -18.40
N SER A 521 0.80 17.51 -17.92
CA SER A 521 2.05 17.19 -17.24
C SER A 521 1.88 17.13 -15.72
N PRO A 522 2.44 16.11 -15.04
CA PRO A 522 2.55 16.11 -13.59
C PRO A 522 3.64 17.03 -13.07
N TYR A 523 4.51 17.55 -13.92
CA TYR A 523 5.72 18.34 -13.57
C TYR A 523 5.50 19.84 -13.66
N ARG A 524 6.35 20.60 -12.96
CA ARG A 524 6.33 22.07 -12.98
C ARG A 524 6.92 22.65 -14.26
N THR A 525 7.88 21.96 -14.88
CA THR A 525 8.57 22.37 -16.09
C THR A 525 8.33 21.32 -17.18
N SER A 526 8.09 21.78 -18.42
CA SER A 526 7.83 20.93 -19.58
C SER A 526 9.13 20.35 -20.16
N ASP A 527 9.84 19.53 -19.43
CA ASP A 527 10.96 18.76 -19.98
C ASP A 527 10.44 17.42 -20.54
N LYS A 528 9.96 17.45 -21.78
CA LYS A 528 9.27 16.31 -22.44
C LYS A 528 10.05 14.99 -22.41
N LYS A 529 11.40 15.03 -22.47
CA LYS A 529 12.22 13.81 -22.44
C LYS A 529 12.27 13.14 -21.06
N LYS A 530 12.11 13.91 -19.96
CA LYS A 530 12.06 13.39 -18.58
C LYS A 530 10.66 12.99 -18.15
N GLU A 531 9.64 13.54 -18.82
CA GLU A 531 8.22 13.26 -18.54
C GLU A 531 7.78 11.88 -19.02
N GLN A 532 8.52 11.27 -19.97
CA GLN A 532 8.10 10.04 -20.63
C GLN A 532 8.34 8.76 -19.83
N VAL A 533 9.12 8.77 -18.76
CA VAL A 533 9.51 7.52 -18.10
C VAL A 533 9.55 7.69 -16.59
N ASP A 534 8.42 7.58 -15.95
CA ASP A 534 8.39 7.28 -14.52
C ASP A 534 8.55 5.76 -14.34
N LYS A 535 9.80 5.28 -14.47
CA LYS A 535 10.13 3.84 -14.46
C LYS A 535 9.77 3.11 -13.16
N PHE A 536 9.39 3.83 -12.11
CA PHE A 536 9.25 3.27 -10.76
C PHE A 536 7.93 3.58 -10.05
N SER A 537 7.02 4.36 -10.61
CA SER A 537 5.77 4.67 -9.95
C SER A 537 4.61 3.78 -10.40
N CYS A 538 4.68 2.50 -10.04
CA CYS A 538 3.48 1.65 -10.01
C CYS A 538 2.52 2.02 -8.85
N THR A 539 2.85 3.06 -8.07
CA THR A 539 2.10 3.51 -6.90
C THR A 539 1.71 4.98 -7.05
N ALA A 540 0.69 5.41 -6.33
CA ALA A 540 0.25 6.80 -6.37
C ALA A 540 1.33 7.80 -5.84
N ALA A 541 2.28 7.34 -4.99
CA ALA A 541 3.39 8.15 -4.47
C ALA A 541 4.72 7.77 -5.15
N PRO A 542 5.55 8.75 -5.57
CA PRO A 542 6.86 8.49 -6.13
C PRO A 542 7.82 7.85 -5.12
N ASP A 543 8.56 6.83 -5.55
CA ASP A 543 9.61 6.18 -4.76
C ASP A 543 10.91 7.00 -4.70
N ASP A 544 11.15 7.86 -5.68
CA ASP A 544 12.29 8.78 -5.72
C ASP A 544 11.90 10.16 -5.18
N LEU A 545 12.61 10.63 -4.14
CA LEU A 545 12.37 11.94 -3.55
C LEU A 545 12.68 13.10 -4.51
N VAL A 546 13.65 12.93 -5.42
CA VAL A 546 13.93 13.95 -6.45
C VAL A 546 12.73 14.08 -7.37
N GLU A 547 12.15 12.95 -7.77
CA GLU A 547 10.95 12.90 -8.59
C GLU A 547 9.75 13.50 -7.84
N LEU A 548 9.58 13.16 -6.56
CA LEU A 548 8.53 13.72 -5.72
C LEU A 548 8.54 15.26 -5.75
N PHE A 549 9.69 15.89 -5.49
CA PHE A 549 9.79 17.36 -5.42
C PHE A 549 9.70 18.09 -6.77
N ARG A 550 9.88 17.38 -7.88
CA ARG A 550 9.68 17.92 -9.24
C ARG A 550 8.20 18.01 -9.60
N ARG A 551 7.36 17.16 -9.03
CA ARG A 551 5.93 17.10 -9.37
C ARG A 551 5.16 18.29 -8.82
N GLN A 552 4.18 18.74 -9.56
CA GLN A 552 3.15 19.68 -9.11
C GLN A 552 1.83 18.98 -8.77
N ARG A 553 1.64 17.75 -9.25
CA ARG A 553 0.49 16.88 -9.01
C ARG A 553 0.87 15.42 -9.22
N LEU A 554 0.04 14.51 -8.75
CA LEU A 554 0.18 13.07 -9.01
C LEU A 554 -0.39 12.70 -10.38
N GLY A 555 -0.17 11.45 -10.78
CA GLY A 555 -0.60 10.88 -12.04
C GLY A 555 0.49 10.87 -13.12
N PRO A 556 0.23 10.19 -14.24
CA PRO A 556 1.15 10.10 -15.38
C PRO A 556 1.14 11.38 -16.23
N TYR A 557 2.11 11.51 -17.10
CA TYR A 557 2.02 12.43 -18.22
C TYR A 557 1.01 11.87 -19.24
N LEU A 558 0.11 12.71 -19.72
CA LEU A 558 -0.99 12.31 -20.61
C LEU A 558 -0.99 13.16 -21.87
N GLU A 559 -1.24 12.52 -23.01
CA GLU A 559 -1.47 13.18 -24.29
C GLU A 559 -2.77 12.67 -24.93
N ILE A 560 -3.49 13.60 -25.56
CA ILE A 560 -4.68 13.31 -26.36
C ILE A 560 -4.38 13.71 -27.80
N PHE A 561 -4.59 12.78 -28.70
CA PHE A 561 -4.42 12.99 -30.12
C PHE A 561 -5.77 12.84 -30.83
N GLN A 562 -6.04 13.73 -31.78
CA GLN A 562 -7.11 13.54 -32.77
C GLN A 562 -6.57 12.64 -33.88
N VAL A 563 -7.37 11.64 -34.28
CA VAL A 563 -7.06 10.74 -35.40
C VAL A 563 -7.57 11.42 -36.67
N LYS A 564 -6.68 11.65 -37.64
CA LYS A 564 -7.03 12.17 -38.96
C LYS A 564 -7.45 11.03 -39.87
N SER A 565 -8.53 11.26 -40.58
CA SER A 565 -9.09 10.33 -41.59
C SER A 565 -8.14 10.13 -42.77
#